data_38a5cd7706de7b91060e8d30247d83f6
#
_entry.id   38a5cd7706de7b91060e8d30247d83f6
#
_cell.length_a   1.000
_cell.length_b   1.000
_cell.length_c   1.000
_cell.angle_alpha   90.00
_cell.angle_beta   90.00
_cell.angle_gamma   90.00
#
_symmetry.space_group_name_H-M   'P 1'
#
loop_
_entity.id
_entity.type
_entity.pdbx_description
1 polymer ?
#
loop_
_entity_poly.entity_id
_entity_poly.type
_entity_poly.pdbx_seq_one_letter_code
_entity_poly.pdbx_strand_id
1 'polypeptide(L)' 'VTGKAKIVEKEEKIPQKDIDLVSEQTGKSKEEAEKALEESDGDIAEAILKLSE' A
#
# COMPACT_ATOMS: atom_id res chain seq x y z
N VAL A 1 11.29 27.66 17.48
CA VAL A 1 11.07 27.32 17.23
C VAL A 1 10.68 26.71 16.64
N THR A 2 10.62 26.45 16.32
CA THR A 2 10.22 25.98 15.83
C THR A 2 9.85 25.14 15.40
N GLY A 3 9.75 24.68 15.14
CA GLY A 3 9.30 23.91 14.85
C GLY A 3 8.88 23.34 14.13
N LYS A 4 8.68 23.09 13.71
CA LYS A 4 8.22 22.56 13.07
C LYS A 4 7.86 21.73 12.59
N ALA A 5 7.66 21.28 12.38
CA ALA A 5 7.20 20.56 11.96
C ALA A 5 7.12 19.91 11.14
N LYS A 6 7.08 19.40 10.68
CA LYS A 6 6.91 18.75 9.92
C LYS A 6 6.35 17.95 9.47
N ILE A 7 5.98 17.64 9.09
CA ILE A 7 5.29 17.06 8.66
C ILE A 7 5.31 16.26 7.82
N VAL A 8 5.37 15.69 7.42
CA VAL A 8 5.52 14.99 6.61
C VAL A 8 4.73 14.29 6.14
N GLU A 9 4.23 14.13 5.74
CA GLU A 9 3.44 13.57 5.33
C GLU A 9 3.55 12.89 4.30
N LYS A 10 3.83 12.14 4.01
CA LYS A 10 3.97 11.46 3.12
C LYS A 10 2.89 10.84 2.85
N GLU A 11 2.08 11.04 2.44
CA GLU A 11 0.99 10.57 2.16
C GLU A 11 1.13 9.73 1.16
N GLU A 12 1.55 8.79 1.02
CA GLU A 12 1.59 7.91 0.15
C GLU A 12 0.33 7.44 -0.15
N LYS A 13 -0.56 7.98 -0.71
CA LYS A 13 -1.77 7.51 -1.08
C LYS A 13 -1.68 6.44 -2.05
N ILE A 14 -2.02 5.28 -1.87
CA ILE A 14 -2.01 4.17 -2.80
C ILE A 14 -3.22 4.27 -3.71
N PRO A 15 -3.03 4.27 -5.02
CA PRO A 15 -4.15 4.38 -5.95
C PRO A 15 -5.09 3.19 -5.83
N GLN A 16 -6.35 3.44 -6.01
CA GLN A 16 -7.34 2.39 -5.93
C GLN A 16 -7.06 1.31 -6.98
N LYS A 17 -6.53 1.69 -8.12
CA LYS A 17 -6.23 0.74 -9.15
C LYS A 17 -5.24 -0.29 -8.67
N ASP A 18 -4.24 0.11 -7.94
CA ASP A 18 -3.23 -0.83 -7.45
C ASP A 18 -3.88 -1.77 -6.42
N ILE A 19 -4.73 -1.22 -5.57
CA ILE A 19 -5.39 -2.03 -4.56
C ILE A 19 -6.28 -3.07 -5.24
N ASP A 20 -7.02 -2.63 -6.25
CA ASP A 20 -7.89 -3.54 -6.96
C ASP A 20 -7.07 -4.63 -7.65
N LEU A 21 -5.97 -4.25 -8.26
CA LEU A 21 -5.15 -5.19 -8.98
C LEU A 21 -4.60 -6.25 -8.03
N VAL A 22 -4.02 -5.83 -6.93
CA VAL A 22 -3.45 -6.76 -5.98
C VAL A 22 -4.53 -7.67 -5.40
N SER A 23 -5.68 -7.08 -5.09
CA SER A 23 -6.77 -7.84 -4.55
C SER A 23 -7.20 -8.93 -5.55
N GLU A 24 -7.32 -8.56 -6.80
CA GLU A 24 -7.73 -9.48 -7.81
C GLU A 24 -6.69 -10.55 -8.09
N GLN A 25 -5.43 -10.18 -8.13
CA GLN A 25 -4.36 -11.13 -8.41
C GLN A 25 -4.19 -12.14 -7.28
N THR A 26 -4.44 -11.73 -6.07
CA THR A 26 -4.22 -12.61 -4.93
C THR A 26 -5.49 -13.25 -4.41
N GLY A 27 -6.63 -12.71 -4.79
CA GLY A 27 -7.89 -13.21 -4.28
C GLY A 27 -8.15 -12.76 -2.86
N LYS A 28 -7.41 -11.77 -2.39
CA LYS A 28 -7.59 -11.29 -1.03
C LYS A 28 -8.48 -10.07 -1.04
N SER A 29 -8.87 -9.60 0.13
CA SER A 29 -9.76 -8.46 0.21
C SER A 29 -8.99 -7.20 -0.10
N LYS A 30 -9.70 -6.12 -0.40
CA LYS A 30 -9.07 -4.88 -0.71
C LYS A 30 -8.34 -4.33 0.49
N GLU A 31 -8.84 -4.60 1.68
CA GLU A 31 -8.16 -4.15 2.87
C GLU A 31 -6.81 -4.81 2.99
N GLU A 32 -6.74 -6.08 2.70
CA GLU A 32 -5.48 -6.78 2.77
C GLU A 32 -4.55 -6.31 1.67
N ALA A 33 -5.09 -6.06 0.48
CA ALA A 33 -4.29 -5.57 -0.63
C ALA A 33 -3.70 -4.22 -0.29
N GLU A 34 -4.51 -3.35 0.29
CA GLU A 34 -4.03 -2.03 0.64
C GLU A 34 -2.93 -2.12 1.68
N LYS A 35 -3.12 -2.95 2.68
CA LYS A 35 -2.14 -3.11 3.70
C LYS A 35 -0.83 -3.62 3.12
N ALA A 36 -0.89 -4.61 2.27
CA ALA A 36 0.30 -5.16 1.66
C ALA A 36 1.02 -4.12 0.83
N LEU A 37 0.26 -3.30 0.11
CA LEU A 37 0.86 -2.26 -0.69
C LEU A 37 1.53 -1.22 0.19
N GLU A 38 0.95 -0.90 1.31
CA GLU A 38 1.54 0.05 2.21
C GLU A 38 2.86 -0.50 2.74
N GLU A 39 2.88 -1.74 3.08
CA GLU A 39 4.08 -2.34 3.62
C GLU A 39 5.17 -2.47 2.57
N SER A 40 4.78 -2.59 1.33
CA SER A 40 5.77 -2.71 0.27
C SER A 40 6.01 -1.39 -0.46
N ASP A 41 5.59 -0.29 0.18
CA ASP A 41 5.83 1.00 -0.43
C ASP A 41 5.21 1.14 -1.79
N GLY A 42 4.09 0.58 -2.01
CA GLY A 42 3.41 0.70 -3.27
C GLY A 42 3.90 -0.27 -4.33
N ASP A 43 4.73 -1.22 -3.93
CA ASP A 43 5.27 -2.17 -4.89
C ASP A 43 4.26 -3.28 -5.09
N ILE A 44 3.62 -3.32 -6.24
CA ILE A 44 2.59 -4.30 -6.52
C ILE A 44 3.12 -5.73 -6.48
N ALA A 45 4.26 -5.95 -7.08
CA ALA A 45 4.82 -7.29 -7.11
C ALA A 45 5.10 -7.80 -5.70
N GLU A 46 5.67 -6.93 -4.89
CA GLU A 46 5.98 -7.31 -3.53
C GLU A 46 4.71 -7.56 -2.74
N ALA A 47 3.70 -6.72 -2.95
CA ALA A 47 2.44 -6.88 -2.25
C ALA A 47 1.80 -8.22 -2.60
N ILE A 48 1.85 -8.58 -3.87
CA ILE A 48 1.29 -9.85 -4.30
C ILE A 48 2.05 -10.99 -3.64
N LEU A 49 3.36 -10.88 -3.58
CA LEU A 49 4.14 -11.91 -2.95
C LEU A 49 3.79 -12.06 -1.48
N LYS A 50 3.64 -10.95 -0.77
CA LYS A 50 3.29 -10.99 0.62
C LYS A 50 1.97 -11.69 0.83
N LEU A 51 1.00 -11.40 0.03
CA LEU A 51 -0.31 -11.98 0.19
C LEU A 51 -0.39 -13.41 -0.30
N SER A 52 0.54 -13.79 -1.17
CA SER A 52 0.55 -15.13 -1.67
C SER A 52 1.20 -16.08 -0.71
N GLU A 53 1.94 -15.54 0.20
CA GLU A 53 2.55 -16.39 1.16
C GLU A 53 1.56 -16.82 2.17
#